data_e4b407b27bb23d1bd4bc0a03c4d15871
#
_entry.id   e4b407b27bb23d1bd4bc0a03c4d15871
#
_cell.length_a   1.000
_cell.length_b   1.000
_cell.length_c   1.000
_cell.angle_alpha   90.00
_cell.angle_beta   90.00
_cell.angle_gamma   90.00
#
_symmetry.space_group_name_H-M   'P 1'
#
loop_
_entity.id
_entity.type
_entity.pdbx_description
1 polymer ?
#
loop_
_entity_poly.entity_id
_entity_poly.type
_entity_poly.pdbx_seq_one_letter_code
_entity_poly.pdbx_strand_id
1 'polypeptide(L)'
;MTEPTFTKIFCYNHPTRETYLRCNRCNRPICTECAVLTPIGYRCKECLRGQQKVFETAQSLDPIIGFVIAAVLAFLGSYIARIMGFFILFIAPIIGLGITAAIRYAVKKRRSRLLFQVSCAGAVIGSLPFLVLGLIAFLGGGGFGFSILSLVWQGLYTFLIGTTVYYRLSGIQI
;
A
#
# COMPACT_ATOMS: atom_id res chain seq x y z
N MET A 1 -7.50 42.61 44.89
CA MET A 1 -7.46 42.03 43.51
C MET A 1 -6.20 41.22 43.42
N THR A 2 -6.28 39.91 43.60
CA THR A 2 -5.12 38.98 43.53
C THR A 2 -4.83 38.69 42.05
N GLU A 3 -3.67 39.15 41.54
CA GLU A 3 -3.22 38.80 40.20
C GLU A 3 -3.12 37.29 40.08
N PRO A 4 -3.63 36.68 39.00
CA PRO A 4 -3.48 35.26 38.78
C PRO A 4 -1.99 34.99 38.44
N THR A 5 -1.29 34.35 39.33
CA THR A 5 0.09 33.86 39.11
C THR A 5 0.05 32.80 38.01
N PHE A 6 0.31 33.23 36.78
CA PHE A 6 0.47 32.29 35.65
C PHE A 6 1.76 31.48 35.86
N THR A 7 1.62 30.27 36.35
CA THR A 7 2.75 29.33 36.40
C THR A 7 3.23 29.06 35.00
N LYS A 8 4.48 29.45 34.69
CA LYS A 8 5.13 29.19 33.40
C LYS A 8 5.24 27.67 33.19
N ILE A 9 4.62 27.18 32.13
CA ILE A 9 4.61 25.76 31.78
C ILE A 9 5.58 25.57 30.62
N PHE A 10 6.47 24.56 30.74
CA PHE A 10 7.47 24.25 29.73
C PHE A 10 7.10 23.00 28.94
N CYS A 11 7.56 22.93 27.68
CA CYS A 11 7.33 21.78 26.83
C CYS A 11 7.99 20.53 27.42
N TYR A 12 7.27 19.39 27.40
CA TYR A 12 7.78 18.10 27.90
C TYR A 12 9.11 17.66 27.25
N ASN A 13 9.28 17.90 25.94
CA ASN A 13 10.49 17.54 25.20
C ASN A 13 11.54 18.67 25.15
N HIS A 14 11.16 19.93 25.46
CA HIS A 14 12.04 21.09 25.39
C HIS A 14 11.86 21.94 26.67
N PRO A 15 12.57 21.60 27.73
CA PRO A 15 12.38 22.25 29.04
C PRO A 15 12.76 23.74 29.05
N THR A 16 13.40 24.25 28.02
CA THR A 16 13.76 25.67 27.86
C THR A 16 12.68 26.50 27.16
N ARG A 17 11.63 25.86 26.59
CA ARG A 17 10.60 26.56 25.82
C ARG A 17 9.31 26.63 26.59
N GLU A 18 8.88 27.84 26.90
CA GLU A 18 7.57 28.10 27.49
C GLU A 18 6.46 27.77 26.48
N THR A 19 5.38 27.18 26.94
CA THR A 19 4.22 26.83 26.10
C THR A 19 2.92 26.81 26.87
N TYR A 20 1.85 27.23 26.21
CA TYR A 20 0.48 27.11 26.71
C TYR A 20 -0.30 26.01 25.98
N LEU A 21 0.33 25.39 24.94
CA LEU A 21 -0.31 24.32 24.19
C LEU A 21 -0.22 23.00 24.94
N ARG A 22 -1.34 22.26 24.96
CA ARG A 22 -1.40 20.92 25.54
C ARG A 22 -1.88 19.90 24.51
N CYS A 23 -1.35 18.68 24.60
CA CYS A 23 -1.80 17.58 23.78
C CYS A 23 -3.24 17.19 24.15
N ASN A 24 -4.14 17.15 23.18
CA ASN A 24 -5.55 16.79 23.40
C ASN A 24 -5.76 15.32 23.85
N ARG A 25 -4.73 14.46 23.77
CA ARG A 25 -4.84 13.04 24.16
C ARG A 25 -4.18 12.74 25.50
N CYS A 26 -2.93 13.20 25.73
CA CYS A 26 -2.16 12.89 26.94
C CYS A 26 -2.04 14.09 27.90
N ASN A 27 -2.59 15.24 27.54
CA ASN A 27 -2.61 16.50 28.30
C ASN A 27 -1.22 17.06 28.67
N ARG A 28 -0.13 16.53 28.07
CA ARG A 28 1.23 17.04 28.30
C ARG A 28 1.44 18.38 27.61
N PRO A 29 2.18 19.32 28.20
CA PRO A 29 2.53 20.58 27.55
C PRO A 29 3.46 20.34 26.36
N ILE A 30 3.16 20.96 25.23
CA ILE A 30 3.91 20.78 23.97
C ILE A 30 4.17 22.11 23.30
N CYS A 31 5.38 22.36 22.82
CA CYS A 31 5.69 23.55 22.04
C CYS A 31 5.18 23.43 20.59
N THR A 32 5.21 24.51 19.85
CA THR A 32 4.76 24.56 18.44
C THR A 32 5.49 23.56 17.52
N GLU A 33 6.74 23.25 17.78
CA GLU A 33 7.50 22.24 17.01
C GLU A 33 7.10 20.80 17.35
N CYS A 34 6.64 20.56 18.59
CA CYS A 34 6.19 19.22 19.03
C CYS A 34 4.69 19.01 18.78
N ALA A 35 3.95 20.09 18.53
CA ALA A 35 2.53 20.06 18.27
C ALA A 35 2.26 19.76 16.78
N VAL A 36 1.35 18.83 16.51
CA VAL A 36 0.81 18.55 15.19
C VAL A 36 -0.66 18.91 15.21
N LEU A 37 -1.08 19.80 14.30
CA LEU A 37 -2.47 20.16 14.14
C LEU A 37 -3.25 18.99 13.54
N THR A 38 -4.32 18.59 14.21
CA THR A 38 -5.25 17.57 13.73
C THR A 38 -6.66 18.17 13.70
N PRO A 39 -7.63 17.61 12.96
CA PRO A 39 -9.01 18.14 12.92
C PRO A 39 -9.68 18.28 14.29
N ILE A 40 -9.18 17.59 15.30
CA ILE A 40 -9.68 17.56 16.67
C ILE A 40 -8.78 18.29 17.67
N GLY A 41 -7.82 19.11 17.20
CA GLY A 41 -6.92 19.91 18.03
C GLY A 41 -5.44 19.49 17.93
N TYR A 42 -4.61 20.06 18.81
CA TYR A 42 -3.16 19.79 18.83
C TYR A 42 -2.84 18.47 19.50
N ARG A 43 -1.98 17.68 18.88
CA ARG A 43 -1.48 16.41 19.43
C ARG A 43 0.05 16.36 19.41
N CYS A 44 0.65 15.68 20.38
CA CYS A 44 2.08 15.42 20.37
C CYS A 44 2.45 14.34 19.32
N LYS A 45 3.68 14.40 18.82
CA LYS A 45 4.21 13.42 17.84
C LYS A 45 4.15 11.98 18.35
N GLU A 46 4.34 11.77 19.67
CA GLU A 46 4.25 10.44 20.30
C GLU A 46 2.83 9.86 20.25
N CYS A 47 1.83 10.66 20.61
CA CYS A 47 0.43 10.23 20.54
C CYS A 47 -0.01 9.96 19.10
N LEU A 48 0.51 10.72 18.13
CA LEU A 48 0.24 10.51 16.72
C LEU A 48 0.86 9.20 16.22
N ARG A 49 2.14 8.95 16.54
CA ARG A 49 2.82 7.69 16.21
C ARG A 49 2.15 6.48 16.88
N GLY A 50 1.72 6.63 18.14
CA GLY A 50 0.98 5.57 18.84
C GLY A 50 -0.35 5.25 18.16
N GLN A 51 -1.04 6.25 17.63
CA GLN A 51 -2.27 6.04 16.86
C GLN A 51 -2.00 5.34 15.51
N GLN A 52 -0.93 5.73 14.82
CA GLN A 52 -0.54 5.07 13.56
C GLN A 52 -0.23 3.58 13.76
N LYS A 53 0.47 3.22 14.85
CA LYS A 53 0.76 1.81 15.18
C LYS A 53 -0.49 0.95 15.42
N VAL A 54 -1.57 1.52 15.92
CA VAL A 54 -2.84 0.79 16.11
C VAL A 54 -3.47 0.39 14.78
N PHE A 55 -3.22 1.14 13.70
CA PHE A 55 -3.70 0.82 12.36
C PHE A 55 -2.78 -0.13 11.58
N GLU A 56 -1.53 -0.33 12.03
CA GLU A 56 -0.59 -1.28 11.47
C GLU A 56 -0.65 -2.58 12.27
N THR A 57 -1.61 -3.44 11.90
CA THR A 57 -1.85 -4.71 12.60
C THR A 57 -1.13 -5.90 11.96
N ALA A 58 -0.42 -5.70 10.83
CA ALA A 58 0.28 -6.76 10.13
C ALA A 58 1.46 -7.32 10.93
N GLN A 59 1.62 -8.63 10.91
CA GLN A 59 2.79 -9.33 11.42
C GLN A 59 3.92 -9.29 10.38
N SER A 60 5.16 -9.55 10.81
CA SER A 60 6.36 -9.52 9.95
C SER A 60 6.28 -10.48 8.76
N LEU A 61 5.52 -11.57 8.88
CA LEU A 61 5.33 -12.58 7.82
C LEU A 61 4.20 -12.25 6.84
N ASP A 62 3.26 -11.38 7.23
CA ASP A 62 2.10 -11.05 6.41
C ASP A 62 2.48 -10.47 5.02
N PRO A 63 3.49 -9.58 4.89
CA PRO A 63 3.92 -9.08 3.58
C PRO A 63 4.49 -10.17 2.69
N ILE A 64 5.22 -11.14 3.26
CA ILE A 64 5.80 -12.27 2.51
C ILE A 64 4.69 -13.18 1.97
N ILE A 65 3.71 -13.51 2.81
CA ILE A 65 2.55 -14.29 2.40
C ILE A 65 1.77 -13.56 1.31
N GLY A 66 1.54 -12.26 1.47
CA GLY A 66 0.88 -11.43 0.48
C GLY A 66 1.62 -11.40 -0.86
N PHE A 67 2.96 -11.29 -0.83
CA PHE A 67 3.81 -11.34 -2.01
C PHE A 67 3.69 -12.66 -2.76
N VAL A 68 3.85 -13.78 -2.08
CA VAL A 68 3.80 -15.13 -2.70
C VAL A 68 2.42 -15.38 -3.33
N ILE A 69 1.34 -15.10 -2.61
CA ILE A 69 -0.03 -15.27 -3.13
C ILE A 69 -0.24 -14.38 -4.35
N ALA A 70 0.17 -13.11 -4.28
CA ALA A 70 0.05 -12.17 -5.39
C ALA A 70 0.84 -12.65 -6.62
N ALA A 71 2.09 -13.09 -6.42
CA ALA A 71 2.96 -13.55 -7.51
C ALA A 71 2.41 -14.81 -8.20
N VAL A 72 1.98 -15.81 -7.42
CA VAL A 72 1.44 -17.06 -7.97
C VAL A 72 0.14 -16.81 -8.74
N LEU A 73 -0.80 -16.07 -8.17
CA LEU A 73 -2.07 -15.78 -8.83
C LEU A 73 -1.90 -14.88 -10.05
N ALA A 74 -1.00 -13.89 -10.00
CA ALA A 74 -0.70 -13.05 -11.15
C ALA A 74 -0.02 -13.84 -12.28
N PHE A 75 0.84 -14.80 -11.95
CA PHE A 75 1.46 -15.71 -12.91
C PHE A 75 0.41 -16.57 -13.63
N LEU A 76 -0.51 -17.20 -12.88
CA LEU A 76 -1.60 -17.97 -13.46
C LEU A 76 -2.51 -17.09 -14.32
N GLY A 77 -2.82 -15.88 -13.85
CA GLY A 77 -3.60 -14.89 -14.62
C GLY A 77 -2.91 -14.45 -15.91
N SER A 78 -1.58 -14.36 -15.91
CA SER A 78 -0.78 -14.07 -17.13
C SER A 78 -0.94 -15.12 -18.20
N TYR A 79 -1.04 -16.39 -17.80
CA TYR A 79 -1.31 -17.48 -18.74
C TYR A 79 -2.70 -17.35 -19.39
N ILE A 80 -3.71 -17.01 -18.60
CA ILE A 80 -5.07 -16.73 -19.10
C ILE A 80 -5.07 -15.50 -20.02
N ALA A 81 -4.34 -14.46 -19.66
CA ALA A 81 -4.22 -13.23 -20.43
C ALA A 81 -3.71 -13.50 -21.86
N ARG A 82 -2.76 -14.41 -21.98
CA ARG A 82 -2.18 -14.78 -23.27
C ARG A 82 -3.19 -15.46 -24.20
N ILE A 83 -4.11 -16.26 -23.65
CA ILE A 83 -5.13 -16.97 -24.41
C ILE A 83 -6.28 -16.02 -24.82
N MET A 84 -6.66 -15.12 -23.92
CA MET A 84 -7.86 -14.30 -24.07
C MET A 84 -7.66 -13.03 -24.93
N GLY A 85 -6.42 -12.58 -25.15
CA GLY A 85 -6.13 -11.40 -25.96
C GLY A 85 -6.92 -10.16 -25.54
N PHE A 86 -7.74 -9.61 -26.42
CA PHE A 86 -8.57 -8.40 -26.17
C PHE A 86 -9.46 -8.50 -24.92
N PHE A 87 -10.02 -9.66 -24.63
CA PHE A 87 -10.90 -9.85 -23.47
C PHE A 87 -10.20 -9.65 -22.12
N ILE A 88 -8.87 -9.56 -22.12
CA ILE A 88 -8.10 -9.30 -20.90
C ILE A 88 -8.47 -7.96 -20.26
N LEU A 89 -8.92 -6.99 -21.02
CA LEU A 89 -9.35 -5.69 -20.52
C LEU A 89 -10.46 -5.82 -19.46
N PHE A 90 -11.37 -6.76 -19.65
CA PHE A 90 -12.47 -7.02 -18.73
C PHE A 90 -12.10 -8.03 -17.65
N ILE A 91 -11.27 -8.99 -17.97
CA ILE A 91 -10.92 -10.10 -17.07
C ILE A 91 -9.83 -9.69 -16.09
N ALA A 92 -8.88 -8.84 -16.47
CA ALA A 92 -7.79 -8.40 -15.60
C ALA A 92 -8.26 -7.75 -14.29
N PRO A 93 -9.26 -6.84 -14.28
CA PRO A 93 -9.80 -6.31 -13.03
C PRO A 93 -10.42 -7.40 -12.14
N ILE A 94 -11.10 -8.38 -12.74
CA ILE A 94 -11.73 -9.50 -12.01
C ILE A 94 -10.65 -10.37 -11.35
N ILE A 95 -9.59 -10.71 -12.09
CA ILE A 95 -8.43 -11.42 -11.53
C ILE A 95 -7.78 -10.60 -10.40
N GLY A 96 -7.62 -9.29 -10.58
CA GLY A 96 -7.08 -8.40 -9.55
C GLY A 96 -7.93 -8.36 -8.28
N LEU A 97 -9.27 -8.42 -8.41
CA LEU A 97 -10.19 -8.57 -7.28
C LEU A 97 -10.01 -9.91 -6.57
N GLY A 98 -9.87 -11.00 -7.33
CA GLY A 98 -9.60 -12.33 -6.78
C GLY A 98 -8.29 -12.39 -6.01
N ILE A 99 -7.22 -11.82 -6.56
CA ILE A 99 -5.91 -11.71 -5.89
C ILE A 99 -6.05 -10.93 -4.57
N THR A 100 -6.71 -9.79 -4.61
CA THR A 100 -6.92 -8.95 -3.42
C THR A 100 -7.75 -9.67 -2.34
N ALA A 101 -8.79 -10.39 -2.75
CA ALA A 101 -9.62 -11.18 -1.84
C ALA A 101 -8.81 -12.31 -1.20
N ALA A 102 -8.00 -13.04 -1.98
CA ALA A 102 -7.12 -14.10 -1.48
C ALA A 102 -6.09 -13.58 -0.47
N ILE A 103 -5.43 -12.44 -0.75
CA ILE A 103 -4.48 -11.80 0.16
C ILE A 103 -5.20 -11.41 1.47
N ARG A 104 -6.36 -10.74 1.39
CA ARG A 104 -7.12 -10.32 2.57
C ARG A 104 -7.58 -11.50 3.43
N TYR A 105 -7.93 -12.60 2.79
CA TYR A 105 -8.30 -13.83 3.49
C TYR A 105 -7.09 -14.44 4.21
N ALA A 106 -5.95 -14.59 3.53
CA ALA A 106 -4.74 -15.20 4.07
C ALA A 106 -4.14 -14.37 5.23
N VAL A 107 -4.16 -13.04 5.12
CA VAL A 107 -3.64 -12.10 6.13
C VAL A 107 -4.69 -11.75 7.21
N LYS A 108 -5.83 -12.45 7.25
CA LYS A 108 -6.91 -12.24 8.24
C LYS A 108 -7.36 -10.77 8.35
N LYS A 109 -7.48 -10.08 7.21
CA LYS A 109 -7.88 -8.66 7.10
C LYS A 109 -6.96 -7.67 7.83
N ARG A 110 -5.74 -8.05 8.18
CA ARG A 110 -4.74 -7.15 8.75
C ARG A 110 -4.30 -6.13 7.70
N ARG A 111 -3.92 -4.94 8.14
CA ARG A 111 -3.54 -3.84 7.24
C ARG A 111 -2.16 -3.32 7.60
N SER A 112 -1.32 -3.08 6.59
CA SER A 112 -0.05 -2.38 6.71
C SER A 112 0.31 -1.76 5.36
N ARG A 113 1.00 -0.63 5.38
CA ARG A 113 1.52 -0.01 4.15
C ARG A 113 2.50 -0.92 3.43
N LEU A 114 3.36 -1.60 4.18
CA LEU A 114 4.31 -2.57 3.63
C LEU A 114 3.61 -3.74 2.93
N LEU A 115 2.53 -4.26 3.51
CA LEU A 115 1.74 -5.33 2.89
C LEU A 115 1.24 -4.92 1.50
N PHE A 116 0.72 -3.70 1.36
CA PHE A 116 0.17 -3.22 0.08
C PHE A 116 1.25 -3.10 -0.99
N GLN A 117 2.38 -2.47 -0.64
CA GLN A 117 3.50 -2.27 -1.56
C GLN A 117 4.12 -3.59 -2.00
N VAL A 118 4.39 -4.49 -1.04
CA VAL A 118 5.02 -5.78 -1.29
C VAL A 118 4.09 -6.70 -2.09
N SER A 119 2.79 -6.73 -1.81
CA SER A 119 1.82 -7.50 -2.58
C SER A 119 1.65 -6.97 -4.00
N CYS A 120 1.66 -5.65 -4.18
CA CYS A 120 1.64 -5.04 -5.51
C CYS A 120 2.89 -5.40 -6.31
N ALA A 121 4.09 -5.31 -5.69
CA ALA A 121 5.34 -5.75 -6.31
C ALA A 121 5.29 -7.24 -6.69
N GLY A 122 4.73 -8.10 -5.83
CA GLY A 122 4.52 -9.52 -6.10
C GLY A 122 3.63 -9.77 -7.32
N ALA A 123 2.53 -9.03 -7.44
CA ALA A 123 1.63 -9.14 -8.60
C ALA A 123 2.34 -8.73 -9.90
N VAL A 124 3.11 -7.64 -9.88
CA VAL A 124 3.89 -7.19 -11.04
C VAL A 124 4.97 -8.22 -11.39
N ILE A 125 5.78 -8.65 -10.42
CA ILE A 125 6.85 -9.63 -10.63
C ILE A 125 6.28 -10.97 -11.14
N GLY A 126 5.14 -11.42 -10.60
CA GLY A 126 4.48 -12.65 -11.06
C GLY A 126 3.99 -12.59 -12.50
N SER A 127 3.65 -11.38 -13.00
CA SER A 127 3.23 -11.21 -14.40
C SER A 127 4.40 -11.03 -15.39
N LEU A 128 5.61 -10.67 -14.92
CA LEU A 128 6.79 -10.40 -15.75
C LEU A 128 7.30 -11.59 -16.56
N PRO A 129 7.34 -12.85 -16.08
CA PRO A 129 7.95 -13.96 -16.82
C PRO A 129 7.42 -14.11 -18.24
N PHE A 130 6.11 -14.02 -18.44
CA PHE A 130 5.53 -14.11 -19.78
C PHE A 130 5.80 -12.88 -20.64
N LEU A 131 5.91 -11.70 -20.04
CA LEU A 131 6.26 -10.48 -20.75
C LEU A 131 7.72 -10.55 -21.22
N VAL A 132 8.66 -10.99 -20.36
CA VAL A 132 10.07 -11.14 -20.69
C VAL A 132 10.27 -12.22 -21.75
N LEU A 133 9.65 -13.38 -21.61
CA LEU A 133 9.69 -14.45 -22.62
C LEU A 133 9.13 -13.97 -23.97
N GLY A 134 8.04 -13.21 -23.94
CA GLY A 134 7.48 -12.61 -25.15
C GLY A 134 8.43 -11.63 -25.82
N LEU A 135 9.12 -10.81 -25.04
CA LEU A 135 10.09 -9.85 -25.55
C LEU A 135 11.31 -10.55 -26.15
N ILE A 136 11.86 -11.56 -25.48
CA ILE A 136 12.98 -12.36 -25.98
C ILE A 136 12.62 -13.06 -27.30
N ALA A 137 11.44 -13.68 -27.37
CA ALA A 137 10.96 -14.36 -28.59
C ALA A 137 10.72 -13.36 -29.73
N PHE A 138 10.23 -12.16 -29.46
CA PHE A 138 10.07 -11.11 -30.46
C PHE A 138 11.42 -10.65 -31.01
N LEU A 139 12.41 -10.39 -30.17
CA LEU A 139 13.76 -9.96 -30.59
C LEU A 139 14.55 -11.08 -31.27
N GLY A 140 14.29 -12.33 -30.91
CA GLY A 140 14.95 -13.51 -31.49
C GLY A 140 14.36 -14.00 -32.83
N GLY A 141 13.42 -13.25 -33.43
CA GLY A 141 12.79 -13.61 -34.70
C GLY A 141 11.86 -14.84 -34.60
N GLY A 142 11.44 -15.20 -33.40
CA GLY A 142 10.52 -16.29 -33.10
C GLY A 142 9.15 -16.03 -33.75
N GLY A 143 8.75 -16.97 -34.63
CA GLY A 143 7.59 -16.84 -35.47
C GLY A 143 6.24 -16.61 -34.78
N PHE A 144 5.25 -16.43 -35.59
CA PHE A 144 3.83 -16.13 -35.51
C PHE A 144 3.07 -16.13 -34.15
N GLY A 145 3.62 -16.68 -33.06
CA GLY A 145 2.96 -16.70 -31.73
C GLY A 145 3.28 -15.51 -30.83
N PHE A 146 4.28 -14.70 -31.16
CA PHE A 146 4.73 -13.55 -30.37
C PHE A 146 4.68 -12.26 -31.20
N SER A 147 3.48 -11.84 -31.53
CA SER A 147 3.26 -10.57 -32.22
C SER A 147 3.40 -9.40 -31.23
N ILE A 148 3.75 -8.20 -31.75
CA ILE A 148 3.74 -6.96 -30.98
C ILE A 148 2.42 -6.81 -30.20
N LEU A 149 1.32 -7.25 -30.80
CA LEU A 149 -0.01 -7.19 -30.19
C LEU A 149 -0.10 -8.04 -28.90
N SER A 150 0.53 -9.22 -28.84
CA SER A 150 0.55 -10.04 -27.63
C SER A 150 1.36 -9.39 -26.50
N LEU A 151 2.45 -8.67 -26.82
CA LEU A 151 3.22 -7.89 -25.86
C LEU A 151 2.42 -6.72 -25.31
N VAL A 152 1.66 -6.03 -26.16
CA VAL A 152 0.77 -4.93 -25.74
C VAL A 152 -0.29 -5.45 -24.76
N TRP A 153 -0.95 -6.55 -25.06
CA TRP A 153 -1.96 -7.14 -24.18
C TRP A 153 -1.37 -7.61 -22.86
N GLN A 154 -0.18 -8.19 -22.89
CA GLN A 154 0.51 -8.63 -21.67
C GLN A 154 0.96 -7.43 -20.81
N GLY A 155 1.47 -6.36 -21.43
CA GLY A 155 1.82 -5.13 -20.72
C GLY A 155 0.59 -4.47 -20.08
N LEU A 156 -0.52 -4.41 -20.83
CA LEU A 156 -1.79 -3.89 -20.33
C LEU A 156 -2.32 -4.70 -19.15
N TYR A 157 -2.24 -6.03 -19.22
CA TYR A 157 -2.59 -6.92 -18.11
C TYR A 157 -1.78 -6.61 -16.85
N THR A 158 -0.44 -6.51 -16.98
CA THR A 158 0.46 -6.20 -15.85
C THR A 158 0.10 -4.86 -15.21
N PHE A 159 -0.17 -3.85 -16.02
CA PHE A 159 -0.57 -2.52 -15.56
C PHE A 159 -1.92 -2.55 -14.84
N LEU A 160 -2.93 -3.20 -15.43
CA LEU A 160 -4.29 -3.29 -14.84
C LEU A 160 -4.31 -4.06 -13.53
N ILE A 161 -3.56 -5.16 -13.43
CA ILE A 161 -3.46 -5.92 -12.16
C ILE A 161 -2.74 -5.10 -11.10
N GLY A 162 -1.59 -4.51 -11.42
CA GLY A 162 -0.84 -3.69 -10.47
C GLY A 162 -1.69 -2.56 -9.89
N THR A 163 -2.38 -1.81 -10.75
CA THR A 163 -3.27 -0.73 -10.31
C THR A 163 -4.46 -1.24 -9.50
N THR A 164 -5.13 -2.30 -9.94
CA THR A 164 -6.30 -2.86 -9.23
C THR A 164 -5.91 -3.37 -7.84
N VAL A 165 -4.81 -4.12 -7.73
CA VAL A 165 -4.33 -4.64 -6.44
C VAL A 165 -3.93 -3.49 -5.52
N TYR A 166 -3.22 -2.48 -6.04
CA TYR A 166 -2.80 -1.32 -5.25
C TYR A 166 -4.01 -0.55 -4.69
N TYR A 167 -4.95 -0.11 -5.54
CA TYR A 167 -6.11 0.68 -5.10
C TYR A 167 -7.01 -0.10 -4.14
N ARG A 168 -7.22 -1.37 -4.38
CA ARG A 168 -8.06 -2.20 -3.51
C ARG A 168 -7.44 -2.50 -2.16
N LEU A 169 -6.12 -2.71 -2.09
CA LEU A 169 -5.42 -2.95 -0.82
C LEU A 169 -5.25 -1.66 -0.02
N SER A 170 -4.97 -0.52 -0.69
CA SER A 170 -4.83 0.78 -0.02
C SER A 170 -6.13 1.29 0.60
N GLY A 171 -7.28 0.72 0.23
CA GLY A 171 -8.58 1.09 0.77
C GLY A 171 -9.16 2.37 0.18
N ILE A 172 -8.56 2.90 -0.88
CA ILE A 172 -9.14 4.00 -1.67
C ILE A 172 -10.32 3.40 -2.43
N GLN A 173 -11.53 3.70 -1.97
CA GLN A 173 -12.75 3.43 -2.72
C GLN A 173 -12.93 4.58 -3.72
N ILE A 174 -12.78 4.25 -4.99
CA ILE A 174 -13.21 5.13 -6.10
C ILE A 174 -14.65 4.78 -6.41
#